data_22fe96a63342d9c8b993cfcc192a9945
#
_entry.id   22fe96a63342d9c8b993cfcc192a9945
#
_cell.length_a   1.000
_cell.length_b   1.000
_cell.length_c   1.000
_cell.angle_alpha   90.00
_cell.angle_beta   90.00
_cell.angle_gamma   90.00
#
_symmetry.space_group_name_H-M   'P 1'
#
loop_
_entity.id
_entity.type
_entity.pdbx_description
1 polymer ?
#
loop_
_entity_poly.entity_id
_entity_poly.type
_entity_poly.pdbx_seq_one_letter_code
_entity_poly.pdbx_strand_id
1 'polypeptide(L)'
;MDKLLHWKRFEGNPVFPVVPGTWMESQTANPDLLKIGETFFMYFRGQQRGHDRIGLATIGEDEFDGATWRIRSEPVIDVGGVGDWDETHVLDPASVLVNGTVYLYYSAVCPTCRRSVCLATSNDGVQFQKYAENPVAIGGGPEIVFRDGISYLYYDRPRKEGSGFEIHLATSHDGYRFVMSYSEPVLPAGPKGSWDCHTVETPRISSEKGLYYMMYCGSDRYDDYPWHAGLATSRDLVNWKKYQHNPVFSRGKEGEWDEGAIWFTTVEKIKGIYYLWYEGYGGGTSRTEPYGSYLKGGKSQIGMASLEAEYFYVKAQA
;
A
#
# COMPACT_ATOMS: atom_id res chain seq x y z
N MET A 1 -23.29 -13.88 -15.82
CA MET A 1 -22.42 -14.33 -14.72
C MET A 1 -21.27 -13.36 -14.68
N ASP A 2 -21.26 -12.48 -13.69
CA ASP A 2 -20.13 -11.57 -13.47
C ASP A 2 -18.93 -12.45 -13.11
N LYS A 3 -17.89 -12.39 -13.93
CA LYS A 3 -16.64 -13.09 -13.65
C LYS A 3 -16.04 -12.39 -12.44
N LEU A 4 -16.09 -13.01 -11.28
CA LEU A 4 -15.26 -12.65 -10.14
C LEU A 4 -13.81 -12.48 -10.61
N LEU A 5 -13.13 -11.46 -10.10
CA LEU A 5 -11.71 -11.29 -10.35
C LEU A 5 -10.97 -12.51 -9.79
N HIS A 6 -10.48 -13.37 -10.68
CA HIS A 6 -9.77 -14.59 -10.29
C HIS A 6 -8.27 -14.35 -10.41
N TRP A 7 -7.68 -13.83 -9.34
CA TRP A 7 -6.24 -13.66 -9.24
C TRP A 7 -5.53 -15.01 -9.14
N LYS A 8 -4.54 -15.22 -10.00
CA LYS A 8 -3.64 -16.38 -9.93
C LYS A 8 -2.39 -15.99 -9.15
N ARG A 9 -2.22 -16.53 -7.94
CA ARG A 9 -0.97 -16.35 -7.18
C ARG A 9 0.21 -16.93 -7.92
N PHE A 10 1.34 -16.24 -7.88
CA PHE A 10 2.59 -16.71 -8.44
C PHE A 10 3.12 -17.90 -7.61
N GLU A 11 3.50 -18.99 -8.27
CA GLU A 11 3.96 -20.21 -7.59
C GLU A 11 5.28 -20.02 -6.84
N GLY A 12 6.12 -19.05 -7.28
CA GLY A 12 7.38 -18.69 -6.64
C GLY A 12 7.27 -17.66 -5.51
N ASN A 13 6.08 -17.38 -5.01
CA ASN A 13 5.92 -16.45 -3.88
C ASN A 13 6.62 -16.92 -2.59
N PRO A 14 7.14 -16.00 -1.76
CA PRO A 14 7.15 -14.54 -1.95
C PRO A 14 8.21 -14.08 -2.97
N VAL A 15 7.90 -13.01 -3.74
CA VAL A 15 8.84 -12.44 -4.73
C VAL A 15 9.89 -11.53 -4.08
N PHE A 16 9.60 -10.99 -2.88
CA PHE A 16 10.57 -10.30 -2.03
C PHE A 16 10.61 -11.01 -0.68
N PRO A 17 11.42 -12.07 -0.55
CA PRO A 17 11.62 -12.75 0.73
C PRO A 17 12.49 -11.90 1.66
N VAL A 18 12.39 -12.16 2.96
CA VAL A 18 13.35 -11.62 3.94
C VAL A 18 14.76 -12.13 3.66
N VAL A 19 15.77 -11.27 3.86
CA VAL A 19 17.17 -11.59 3.58
C VAL A 19 18.00 -11.43 4.87
N PRO A 20 18.39 -12.53 5.54
CA PRO A 20 19.15 -12.48 6.78
C PRO A 20 20.45 -11.67 6.66
N GLY A 21 20.76 -10.89 7.70
CA GLY A 21 21.97 -10.07 7.77
C GLY A 21 21.92 -8.77 6.96
N THR A 22 20.77 -8.44 6.38
CA THR A 22 20.55 -7.18 5.67
C THR A 22 19.49 -6.33 6.36
N TRP A 23 19.27 -5.10 5.84
CA TRP A 23 18.18 -4.22 6.30
C TRP A 23 16.77 -4.80 6.05
N MET A 24 16.65 -5.94 5.36
CA MET A 24 15.43 -6.70 5.09
C MET A 24 15.35 -8.01 5.88
N GLU A 25 16.07 -8.15 7.00
CA GLU A 25 16.20 -9.45 7.68
C GLU A 25 14.93 -9.93 8.37
N SER A 26 14.06 -9.01 8.77
CA SER A 26 12.86 -9.32 9.56
C SER A 26 11.59 -9.28 8.74
N GLN A 27 11.44 -8.30 7.85
CA GLN A 27 10.27 -8.11 7.01
C GLN A 27 10.61 -7.45 5.68
N THR A 28 9.82 -7.76 4.64
CA THR A 28 9.71 -7.02 3.37
C THR A 28 8.22 -6.81 3.08
N ALA A 29 7.79 -5.56 2.83
CA ALA A 29 6.36 -5.24 2.90
C ALA A 29 6.00 -3.97 2.12
N ASN A 30 4.72 -3.62 2.10
CA ASN A 30 4.19 -2.35 1.60
C ASN A 30 4.68 -1.99 0.19
N PRO A 31 4.39 -2.80 -0.85
CA PRO A 31 4.84 -2.52 -2.21
C PRO A 31 4.14 -1.29 -2.79
N ASP A 32 4.93 -0.42 -3.44
CA ASP A 32 4.46 0.72 -4.22
C ASP A 32 5.20 0.77 -5.56
N LEU A 33 4.48 0.90 -6.67
CA LEU A 33 5.04 0.83 -8.01
C LEU A 33 4.98 2.18 -8.72
N LEU A 34 6.13 2.62 -9.23
CA LEU A 34 6.26 3.80 -10.08
C LEU A 34 7.00 3.45 -11.37
N LYS A 35 6.52 3.96 -12.51
CA LYS A 35 7.25 3.86 -13.78
C LYS A 35 7.96 5.18 -14.08
N ILE A 36 9.28 5.12 -14.31
CA ILE A 36 10.10 6.26 -14.74
C ILE A 36 10.80 5.88 -16.04
N GLY A 37 10.44 6.52 -17.14
CA GLY A 37 10.92 6.13 -18.47
C GLY A 37 10.53 4.69 -18.79
N GLU A 38 11.53 3.86 -19.12
CA GLU A 38 11.35 2.42 -19.43
C GLU A 38 11.68 1.50 -18.24
N THR A 39 11.72 2.05 -17.02
CA THR A 39 12.06 1.30 -15.81
C THR A 39 10.94 1.37 -14.80
N PHE A 40 10.58 0.23 -14.24
CA PHE A 40 9.69 0.13 -13.09
C PHE A 40 10.51 0.19 -11.80
N PHE A 41 10.05 1.00 -10.86
CA PHE A 41 10.59 1.21 -9.52
C PHE A 41 9.59 0.66 -8.52
N MET A 42 9.99 -0.34 -7.75
CA MET A 42 9.20 -0.84 -6.62
C MET A 42 9.82 -0.29 -5.34
N TYR A 43 9.15 0.68 -4.73
CA TYR A 43 9.48 1.10 -3.37
C TYR A 43 8.81 0.14 -2.40
N PHE A 44 9.52 -0.22 -1.34
CA PHE A 44 8.98 -1.17 -0.38
C PHE A 44 9.61 -1.02 1.00
N ARG A 45 8.93 -1.48 2.02
CA ARG A 45 9.42 -1.53 3.39
C ARG A 45 10.33 -2.74 3.60
N GLY A 46 11.47 -2.52 4.24
CA GLY A 46 12.28 -3.56 4.87
C GLY A 46 12.48 -3.25 6.34
N GLN A 47 12.66 -4.28 7.17
CA GLN A 47 12.86 -4.11 8.61
C GLN A 47 14.08 -4.83 9.11
N GLN A 48 14.86 -4.13 9.94
CA GLN A 48 15.99 -4.66 10.68
C GLN A 48 16.08 -4.02 12.06
N ARG A 49 16.34 -4.83 13.09
CA ARG A 49 16.56 -4.38 14.48
C ARG A 49 15.42 -3.46 15.01
N GLY A 50 14.20 -3.75 14.61
CA GLY A 50 13.02 -2.99 15.04
C GLY A 50 12.81 -1.64 14.34
N HIS A 51 13.58 -1.32 13.30
CA HIS A 51 13.41 -0.11 12.48
C HIS A 51 13.00 -0.48 11.07
N ASP A 52 11.94 0.15 10.59
CA ASP A 52 11.52 0.06 9.20
C ASP A 52 12.20 1.13 8.36
N ARG A 53 12.51 0.77 7.11
CA ARG A 53 13.15 1.62 6.10
C ARG A 53 12.49 1.40 4.75
N ILE A 54 12.55 2.39 3.87
CA ILE A 54 12.09 2.23 2.49
C ILE A 54 13.29 1.92 1.61
N GLY A 55 13.17 0.81 0.90
CA GLY A 55 14.10 0.40 -0.13
C GLY A 55 13.54 0.54 -1.53
N LEU A 56 14.37 0.13 -2.49
CA LEU A 56 14.06 0.19 -3.91
C LEU A 56 14.50 -1.09 -4.61
N ALA A 57 13.60 -1.61 -5.43
CA ALA A 57 13.92 -2.58 -6.45
C ALA A 57 13.54 -2.06 -7.83
N THR A 58 14.26 -2.44 -8.87
CA THR A 58 14.00 -1.99 -10.24
C THR A 58 13.99 -3.14 -11.22
N ILE A 59 13.22 -2.97 -12.32
CA ILE A 59 13.21 -3.87 -13.47
C ILE A 59 12.95 -3.06 -14.74
N GLY A 60 13.70 -3.35 -15.81
CA GLY A 60 13.45 -2.75 -17.12
C GLY A 60 12.14 -3.25 -17.73
N GLU A 61 11.46 -2.42 -18.51
CA GLU A 61 10.21 -2.81 -19.18
C GLU A 61 10.40 -4.00 -20.11
N ASP A 62 11.53 -4.07 -20.81
CA ASP A 62 11.82 -5.17 -21.74
C ASP A 62 11.99 -6.52 -21.02
N GLU A 63 12.56 -6.50 -19.82
CA GLU A 63 12.82 -7.69 -19.01
C GLU A 63 11.67 -8.02 -18.04
N PHE A 64 10.60 -7.23 -18.08
CA PHE A 64 9.54 -7.29 -17.07
C PHE A 64 8.81 -8.65 -17.10
N ASP A 65 8.88 -9.35 -15.96
CA ASP A 65 8.18 -10.60 -15.68
C ASP A 65 7.30 -10.53 -14.41
N GLY A 66 7.34 -9.38 -13.70
CA GLY A 66 6.62 -9.13 -12.46
C GLY A 66 7.28 -9.68 -11.19
N ALA A 67 8.26 -10.57 -11.30
CA ALA A 67 8.81 -11.31 -10.17
C ALA A 67 10.33 -11.10 -9.97
N THR A 68 11.10 -10.87 -11.03
CA THR A 68 12.56 -10.82 -10.99
C THR A 68 13.07 -9.38 -10.88
N TRP A 69 13.27 -8.90 -9.67
CA TRP A 69 13.64 -7.52 -9.38
C TRP A 69 15.11 -7.37 -8.96
N ARG A 70 15.76 -6.28 -9.38
CA ARG A 70 17.09 -5.87 -8.91
C ARG A 70 16.93 -5.04 -7.65
N ILE A 71 17.10 -5.67 -6.49
CA ILE A 71 16.98 -5.02 -5.17
C ILE A 71 18.28 -4.29 -4.84
N ARG A 72 18.18 -3.03 -4.38
CA ARG A 72 19.33 -2.26 -3.88
C ARG A 72 19.79 -2.81 -2.53
N SER A 73 21.11 -2.80 -2.33
CA SER A 73 21.74 -3.24 -1.07
C SER A 73 21.42 -2.31 0.12
N GLU A 74 21.16 -1.02 -0.14
CA GLU A 74 20.89 -0.01 0.87
C GLU A 74 19.50 0.59 0.67
N PRO A 75 18.81 0.98 1.76
CA PRO A 75 17.55 1.70 1.67
C PRO A 75 17.72 3.05 0.97
N VAL A 76 16.63 3.56 0.39
CA VAL A 76 16.59 4.89 -0.22
C VAL A 76 16.09 5.96 0.75
N ILE A 77 15.35 5.56 1.79
CA ILE A 77 14.98 6.42 2.92
C ILE A 77 15.21 5.65 4.22
N ASP A 78 16.07 6.18 5.08
CA ASP A 78 16.35 5.66 6.42
C ASP A 78 15.56 6.46 7.48
N VAL A 79 15.50 5.94 8.70
CA VAL A 79 14.94 6.64 9.86
C VAL A 79 15.63 7.99 10.10
N GLY A 80 14.91 8.90 10.73
CA GLY A 80 15.42 10.21 11.13
C GLY A 80 16.26 10.16 12.39
N GLY A 81 16.77 11.33 12.82
CA GLY A 81 17.43 11.52 14.10
C GLY A 81 16.44 11.59 15.26
N VAL A 82 17.00 11.64 16.48
CA VAL A 82 16.22 11.80 17.70
C VAL A 82 15.38 13.10 17.63
N GLY A 83 14.07 12.95 17.82
CA GLY A 83 13.10 14.06 17.77
C GLY A 83 12.47 14.28 16.38
N ASP A 84 12.93 13.59 15.34
CA ASP A 84 12.29 13.63 14.03
C ASP A 84 10.99 12.81 14.02
N TRP A 85 10.06 13.15 13.14
CA TRP A 85 8.78 12.46 12.99
C TRP A 85 8.93 10.99 12.60
N ASP A 86 10.01 10.64 11.96
CA ASP A 86 10.35 9.31 11.45
C ASP A 86 11.56 8.67 12.19
N GLU A 87 11.77 9.06 13.45
CA GLU A 87 12.86 8.55 14.31
C GLU A 87 12.87 7.02 14.43
N THR A 88 11.68 6.39 14.47
CA THR A 88 11.57 4.94 14.72
C THR A 88 11.30 4.15 13.45
N HIS A 89 10.36 4.60 12.62
CA HIS A 89 9.93 3.88 11.44
C HIS A 89 9.67 4.80 10.25
N VAL A 90 10.07 4.32 9.08
CA VAL A 90 9.78 4.85 7.75
C VAL A 90 9.16 3.71 6.94
N LEU A 91 7.86 3.76 6.67
CA LEU A 91 7.09 2.65 6.09
C LEU A 91 6.00 3.16 5.14
N ASP A 92 5.28 2.25 4.49
CA ASP A 92 4.12 2.55 3.65
C ASP A 92 4.44 3.57 2.53
N PRO A 93 5.38 3.30 1.63
CA PRO A 93 5.68 4.22 0.54
C PRO A 93 4.49 4.40 -0.40
N ALA A 94 4.32 5.62 -0.91
CA ALA A 94 3.42 5.97 -2.00
C ALA A 94 4.06 7.04 -2.87
N SER A 95 4.30 6.75 -4.14
CA SER A 95 5.10 7.60 -5.02
C SER A 95 4.32 8.12 -6.22
N VAL A 96 4.68 9.32 -6.67
CA VAL A 96 4.17 9.90 -7.90
C VAL A 96 5.26 10.72 -8.60
N LEU A 97 5.28 10.64 -9.93
CA LEU A 97 6.17 11.45 -10.76
C LEU A 97 5.42 12.68 -11.28
N VAL A 98 5.89 13.87 -10.90
CA VAL A 98 5.30 15.14 -11.34
C VAL A 98 6.40 16.03 -11.89
N ASN A 99 6.31 16.41 -13.16
CA ASN A 99 7.26 17.30 -13.83
C ASN A 99 8.75 16.89 -13.66
N GLY A 100 9.04 15.60 -13.70
CA GLY A 100 10.39 15.04 -13.57
C GLY A 100 10.88 14.88 -12.12
N THR A 101 10.11 15.28 -11.12
CA THR A 101 10.40 15.05 -9.71
C THR A 101 9.55 13.93 -9.17
N VAL A 102 10.15 12.97 -8.47
CA VAL A 102 9.47 11.93 -7.71
C VAL A 102 9.14 12.48 -6.34
N TYR A 103 7.86 12.48 -6.00
CA TYR A 103 7.36 12.73 -4.66
C TYR A 103 7.06 11.39 -4.03
N LEU A 104 7.70 11.06 -2.91
CA LEU A 104 7.48 9.83 -2.17
C LEU A 104 6.94 10.18 -0.78
N TYR A 105 5.66 9.89 -0.58
CA TYR A 105 4.99 10.02 0.71
C TYR A 105 5.16 8.70 1.47
N TYR A 106 5.28 8.79 2.79
CA TYR A 106 5.49 7.60 3.61
C TYR A 106 4.91 7.79 5.01
N SER A 107 4.54 6.70 5.64
CA SER A 107 4.20 6.73 7.06
C SER A 107 5.45 6.89 7.89
N ALA A 108 5.38 7.78 8.86
CA ALA A 108 6.43 8.10 9.83
C ALA A 108 5.95 7.82 11.25
N VAL A 109 6.83 7.24 12.07
CA VAL A 109 6.55 6.94 13.48
C VAL A 109 7.71 7.39 14.34
N CYS A 110 7.41 8.06 15.42
CA CYS A 110 8.35 8.40 16.48
C CYS A 110 7.78 7.96 17.85
N PRO A 111 8.58 7.88 18.92
CA PRO A 111 8.11 7.39 20.22
C PRO A 111 7.03 8.25 20.86
N THR A 112 6.99 9.53 20.54
CA THR A 112 6.12 10.54 21.22
C THR A 112 5.14 11.22 20.27
N CYS A 113 5.19 10.96 18.98
CA CYS A 113 4.32 11.58 17.97
C CYS A 113 3.18 10.66 17.53
N ARG A 114 2.18 11.24 16.90
CA ARG A 114 1.14 10.47 16.19
C ARG A 114 1.73 9.93 14.89
N ARG A 115 1.29 8.75 14.45
CA ARG A 115 1.56 8.25 13.10
C ARG A 115 1.19 9.33 12.09
N SER A 116 2.12 9.66 11.21
CA SER A 116 2.03 10.82 10.32
C SER A 116 2.46 10.44 8.92
N VAL A 117 1.99 11.19 7.92
CA VAL A 117 2.50 11.09 6.56
C VAL A 117 3.58 12.15 6.38
N CYS A 118 4.77 11.69 6.03
CA CYS A 118 5.91 12.53 5.66
C CYS A 118 6.18 12.45 4.14
N LEU A 119 6.97 13.38 3.64
CA LEU A 119 7.36 13.52 2.24
C LEU A 119 8.87 13.54 2.09
N ALA A 120 9.37 12.87 1.06
CA ALA A 120 10.69 13.06 0.51
C ALA A 120 10.59 13.21 -1.01
N THR A 121 11.52 13.96 -1.62
CA THR A 121 11.54 14.21 -3.07
C THR A 121 12.86 13.77 -3.70
N SER A 122 12.82 13.39 -4.98
CA SER A 122 13.98 12.96 -5.75
C SER A 122 13.85 13.34 -7.21
N ASN A 123 14.97 13.64 -7.87
CA ASN A 123 15.01 13.87 -9.32
C ASN A 123 15.37 12.60 -10.13
N ASP A 124 15.81 11.54 -9.46
CA ASP A 124 16.23 10.28 -10.09
C ASP A 124 15.48 9.05 -9.57
N GLY A 125 14.60 9.24 -8.56
CA GLY A 125 13.88 8.15 -7.90
C GLY A 125 14.75 7.30 -6.98
N VAL A 126 16.00 7.68 -6.75
CA VAL A 126 16.98 6.92 -5.97
C VAL A 126 17.51 7.70 -4.78
N GLN A 127 17.89 8.94 -5.00
CA GLN A 127 18.41 9.82 -3.96
C GLN A 127 17.32 10.77 -3.50
N PHE A 128 16.83 10.56 -2.30
CA PHE A 128 15.73 11.32 -1.73
C PHE A 128 16.21 12.36 -0.71
N GLN A 129 15.56 13.51 -0.74
CA GLN A 129 15.68 14.54 0.28
C GLN A 129 14.36 14.64 1.05
N LYS A 130 14.39 14.42 2.36
CA LYS A 130 13.24 14.60 3.23
C LYS A 130 12.82 16.07 3.26
N TYR A 131 11.51 16.30 3.22
CA TYR A 131 10.94 17.63 3.31
C TYR A 131 11.13 18.21 4.72
N ALA A 132 11.66 19.42 4.81
CA ALA A 132 12.05 20.04 6.07
C ALA A 132 10.83 20.39 6.98
N GLU A 133 9.65 20.61 6.37
CA GLU A 133 8.42 20.96 7.10
C GLU A 133 7.49 19.76 7.29
N ASN A 134 8.04 18.52 7.28
CA ASN A 134 7.25 17.33 7.63
C ASN A 134 6.63 17.45 9.04
N PRO A 135 5.44 16.87 9.30
CA PRO A 135 4.68 16.01 8.41
C PRO A 135 3.74 16.80 7.50
N VAL A 136 3.28 16.18 6.39
CA VAL A 136 2.29 16.77 5.49
C VAL A 136 0.84 16.41 5.84
N ALA A 137 0.63 15.33 6.60
CA ALA A 137 -0.67 14.94 7.14
C ALA A 137 -0.53 14.10 8.42
N ILE A 138 -1.62 13.99 9.21
CA ILE A 138 -1.70 13.13 10.39
C ILE A 138 -2.57 11.91 10.07
N GLY A 139 -1.96 10.74 10.05
CA GLY A 139 -2.53 9.46 9.65
C GLY A 139 -1.44 8.54 9.13
N GLY A 140 -1.79 7.49 8.40
CA GLY A 140 -0.82 6.55 7.84
C GLY A 140 -1.32 5.89 6.55
N GLY A 141 -0.56 4.89 6.04
CA GLY A 141 -0.92 4.16 4.85
C GLY A 141 -1.20 5.07 3.63
N PRO A 142 -0.31 6.01 3.28
CA PRO A 142 -0.59 6.97 2.23
C PRO A 142 -0.74 6.31 0.87
N GLU A 143 -1.54 6.95 0.02
CA GLU A 143 -1.61 6.74 -1.42
C GLU A 143 -1.73 8.10 -2.09
N ILE A 144 -1.11 8.28 -3.25
CA ILE A 144 -1.04 9.57 -3.94
C ILE A 144 -1.41 9.46 -5.42
N VAL A 145 -2.30 10.35 -5.86
CA VAL A 145 -2.63 10.51 -7.27
C VAL A 145 -2.45 11.98 -7.66
N PHE A 146 -1.75 12.23 -8.76
CA PHE A 146 -1.67 13.57 -9.36
C PHE A 146 -2.54 13.64 -10.61
N ARG A 147 -3.46 14.62 -10.64
CA ARG A 147 -4.35 14.83 -11.77
C ARG A 147 -4.71 16.31 -11.91
N ASP A 148 -4.62 16.83 -13.12
CA ASP A 148 -5.09 18.18 -13.48
C ASP A 148 -4.51 19.28 -12.57
N GLY A 149 -3.22 19.16 -12.17
CA GLY A 149 -2.54 20.10 -11.30
C GLY A 149 -2.86 19.98 -9.81
N ILE A 150 -3.55 18.90 -9.41
CA ILE A 150 -3.93 18.64 -8.02
C ILE A 150 -3.36 17.29 -7.58
N SER A 151 -2.72 17.27 -6.42
CA SER A 151 -2.31 16.06 -5.70
C SER A 151 -3.43 15.63 -4.76
N TYR A 152 -3.86 14.38 -4.88
CA TYR A 152 -4.88 13.73 -4.05
C TYR A 152 -4.18 12.73 -3.14
N LEU A 153 -4.04 13.07 -1.86
CA LEU A 153 -3.43 12.22 -0.84
C LEU A 153 -4.52 11.49 -0.06
N TYR A 154 -4.58 10.18 -0.22
CA TYR A 154 -5.41 9.30 0.61
C TYR A 154 -4.56 8.76 1.74
N TYR A 155 -5.18 8.58 2.89
CA TYR A 155 -4.52 8.04 4.07
C TYR A 155 -5.54 7.52 5.09
N ASP A 156 -5.17 6.52 5.84
CA ASP A 156 -5.99 5.97 6.88
C ASP A 156 -5.91 6.80 8.16
N ARG A 157 -7.04 6.93 8.82
CA ARG A 157 -7.17 7.57 10.14
C ARG A 157 -8.05 6.72 11.04
N PRO A 158 -7.81 6.77 12.37
CA PRO A 158 -8.70 6.14 13.32
C PRO A 158 -10.14 6.65 13.14
N ARG A 159 -11.09 5.74 13.23
CA ARG A 159 -12.53 6.07 13.20
C ARG A 159 -12.89 7.03 14.32
N LYS A 160 -13.92 7.84 14.08
CA LYS A 160 -14.46 8.75 15.11
C LYS A 160 -15.10 7.98 16.27
N GLU A 161 -15.72 6.85 15.96
CA GLU A 161 -16.40 6.00 16.93
C GLU A 161 -15.88 4.56 16.84
N GLY A 162 -15.54 3.99 18.00
CA GLY A 162 -14.98 2.64 18.09
C GLY A 162 -13.49 2.61 17.82
N SER A 163 -13.04 1.48 17.27
CA SER A 163 -11.67 1.24 16.82
C SER A 163 -11.64 0.92 15.32
N GLY A 164 -10.45 0.71 14.75
CA GLY A 164 -10.25 0.52 13.32
C GLY A 164 -9.99 1.83 12.58
N PHE A 165 -9.85 1.73 11.27
CA PHE A 165 -9.47 2.83 10.38
C PHE A 165 -10.51 3.08 9.30
N GLU A 166 -10.47 4.29 8.73
CA GLU A 166 -11.21 4.70 7.54
C GLU A 166 -10.31 5.55 6.64
N ILE A 167 -10.56 5.51 5.32
CA ILE A 167 -9.72 6.22 4.34
C ILE A 167 -10.24 7.65 4.16
N HIS A 168 -9.36 8.61 4.41
CA HIS A 168 -9.59 10.05 4.25
C HIS A 168 -8.84 10.60 3.04
N LEU A 169 -9.20 11.81 2.62
CA LEU A 169 -8.61 12.53 1.50
C LEU A 169 -8.18 13.93 1.90
N ALA A 170 -6.96 14.30 1.54
CA ALA A 170 -6.49 15.67 1.51
C ALA A 170 -6.00 16.02 0.10
N THR A 171 -6.07 17.30 -0.29
CA THR A 171 -5.64 17.77 -1.60
C THR A 171 -4.59 18.86 -1.48
N SER A 172 -3.73 18.96 -2.51
CA SER A 172 -2.69 19.98 -2.59
C SER A 172 -2.44 20.40 -4.04
N HIS A 173 -2.11 21.67 -4.25
CA HIS A 173 -1.67 22.17 -5.55
C HIS A 173 -0.15 22.17 -5.74
N ASP A 174 0.60 22.05 -4.66
CA ASP A 174 2.07 22.08 -4.66
C ASP A 174 2.72 20.73 -4.26
N GLY A 175 1.91 19.77 -3.77
CA GLY A 175 2.40 18.49 -3.28
C GLY A 175 3.04 18.53 -1.88
N TYR A 176 3.07 19.70 -1.24
CA TYR A 176 3.69 19.92 0.07
C TYR A 176 2.67 20.27 1.14
N ARG A 177 1.73 21.17 0.85
CA ARG A 177 0.72 21.67 1.78
C ARG A 177 -0.62 21.09 1.44
N PHE A 178 -1.04 20.11 2.24
CA PHE A 178 -2.31 19.43 2.06
C PHE A 178 -3.41 20.03 2.93
N VAL A 179 -4.57 20.21 2.30
CA VAL A 179 -5.79 20.62 2.98
C VAL A 179 -6.76 19.45 3.00
N MET A 180 -7.24 19.07 4.18
CA MET A 180 -8.28 18.06 4.31
C MET A 180 -9.60 18.64 3.77
N SER A 181 -9.97 18.20 2.57
CA SER A 181 -11.10 18.74 1.83
C SER A 181 -12.45 18.29 2.40
N TYR A 182 -12.47 17.19 3.15
CA TYR A 182 -13.68 16.57 3.70
C TYR A 182 -13.45 16.15 5.14
N SER A 183 -14.41 16.47 6.01
CA SER A 183 -14.39 16.05 7.43
C SER A 183 -14.71 14.56 7.60
N GLU A 184 -15.39 13.98 6.64
CA GLU A 184 -15.80 12.59 6.62
C GLU A 184 -14.85 11.74 5.75
N PRO A 185 -14.72 10.43 6.00
CA PRO A 185 -13.92 9.55 5.17
C PRO A 185 -14.49 9.45 3.74
N VAL A 186 -13.60 9.39 2.75
CA VAL A 186 -14.00 9.14 1.36
C VAL A 186 -14.30 7.67 1.10
N LEU A 187 -13.75 6.77 1.93
CA LEU A 187 -14.14 5.36 1.96
C LEU A 187 -14.33 4.92 3.41
N PRO A 188 -15.57 4.95 3.93
CA PRO A 188 -15.87 4.50 5.28
C PRO A 188 -15.85 2.98 5.40
N ALA A 189 -15.74 2.48 6.64
CA ALA A 189 -16.00 1.09 6.95
C ALA A 189 -17.39 0.67 6.44
N GLY A 190 -17.55 -0.62 6.16
CA GLY A 190 -18.82 -1.17 5.68
C GLY A 190 -19.90 -1.23 6.76
N PRO A 191 -21.14 -1.55 6.39
CA PRO A 191 -22.21 -1.72 7.36
C PRO A 191 -21.92 -2.91 8.29
N LYS A 192 -22.53 -2.89 9.48
CA LYS A 192 -22.38 -3.98 10.46
C LYS A 192 -22.68 -5.34 9.85
N GLY A 193 -21.73 -6.25 9.97
CA GLY A 193 -21.81 -7.61 9.44
C GLY A 193 -21.20 -7.77 8.03
N SER A 194 -20.73 -6.71 7.39
CA SER A 194 -19.89 -6.84 6.20
C SER A 194 -18.45 -7.21 6.59
N TRP A 195 -17.70 -7.75 5.65
CA TRP A 195 -16.32 -8.21 5.84
C TRP A 195 -15.34 -7.05 6.19
N ASP A 196 -15.71 -5.81 5.88
CA ASP A 196 -14.95 -4.58 6.08
C ASP A 196 -15.64 -3.62 7.07
N CYS A 197 -16.48 -4.15 7.97
CA CYS A 197 -17.26 -3.31 8.87
C CYS A 197 -16.47 -2.75 10.06
N HIS A 198 -15.29 -3.27 10.32
CA HIS A 198 -14.46 -2.81 11.43
C HIS A 198 -13.38 -1.82 10.96
N THR A 199 -12.62 -2.17 9.92
CA THR A 199 -11.54 -1.33 9.36
C THR A 199 -11.53 -1.36 7.85
N VAL A 200 -11.15 -0.24 7.24
CA VAL A 200 -10.72 -0.11 5.84
C VAL A 200 -9.45 0.75 5.81
N GLU A 201 -8.41 0.26 5.15
CA GLU A 201 -7.08 0.84 5.21
C GLU A 201 -6.25 0.53 3.95
N THR A 202 -5.05 1.09 3.88
CA THR A 202 -4.03 0.82 2.87
C THR A 202 -4.55 0.91 1.43
N PRO A 203 -5.08 2.09 1.03
CA PRO A 203 -5.55 2.30 -0.34
C PRO A 203 -4.40 2.16 -1.34
N ARG A 204 -4.70 1.63 -2.54
CA ARG A 204 -3.83 1.65 -3.73
C ARG A 204 -4.68 1.95 -4.95
N ILE A 205 -4.29 2.96 -5.71
CA ILE A 205 -5.12 3.50 -6.79
C ILE A 205 -4.43 3.32 -8.14
N SER A 206 -5.14 2.69 -9.05
CA SER A 206 -4.79 2.63 -10.48
C SER A 206 -5.89 3.24 -11.33
N SER A 207 -5.62 3.48 -12.61
CA SER A 207 -6.63 4.04 -13.51
C SER A 207 -6.60 3.38 -14.88
N GLU A 208 -7.78 3.19 -15.45
CA GLU A 208 -7.94 2.72 -16.83
C GLU A 208 -9.15 3.37 -17.48
N LYS A 209 -8.98 3.93 -18.69
CA LYS A 209 -10.06 4.51 -19.50
C LYS A 209 -10.94 5.54 -18.77
N GLY A 210 -10.30 6.39 -17.95
CA GLY A 210 -10.99 7.46 -17.22
C GLY A 210 -11.80 6.99 -16.01
N LEU A 211 -11.60 5.76 -15.58
CA LEU A 211 -12.11 5.22 -14.32
C LEU A 211 -10.94 4.93 -13.39
N TYR A 212 -11.05 5.34 -12.13
CA TYR A 212 -10.11 5.04 -11.06
C TYR A 212 -10.57 3.83 -10.27
N TYR A 213 -9.64 3.00 -9.89
CA TYR A 213 -9.84 1.78 -9.11
C TYR A 213 -9.01 1.89 -7.84
N MET A 214 -9.66 1.80 -6.70
CA MET A 214 -8.99 1.71 -5.40
C MET A 214 -9.09 0.28 -4.90
N MET A 215 -7.94 -0.39 -4.80
CA MET A 215 -7.82 -1.56 -3.94
C MET A 215 -7.63 -1.07 -2.51
N TYR A 216 -8.32 -1.70 -1.56
CA TYR A 216 -8.21 -1.38 -0.14
C TYR A 216 -8.30 -2.65 0.69
N CYS A 217 -7.62 -2.70 1.81
CA CYS A 217 -7.70 -3.83 2.72
C CYS A 217 -8.71 -3.57 3.83
N GLY A 218 -9.26 -4.63 4.40
CA GLY A 218 -10.28 -4.51 5.44
C GLY A 218 -10.47 -5.75 6.27
N SER A 219 -11.12 -5.55 7.42
CA SER A 219 -11.46 -6.59 8.39
C SER A 219 -12.82 -6.30 9.04
N ASP A 220 -13.47 -7.38 9.50
CA ASP A 220 -14.70 -7.31 10.28
C ASP A 220 -14.45 -7.26 11.79
N ARG A 221 -13.20 -7.33 12.25
CA ARG A 221 -12.88 -7.50 13.68
C ARG A 221 -11.56 -6.91 14.19
N TYR A 222 -10.56 -6.73 13.34
CA TYR A 222 -9.23 -6.27 13.75
C TYR A 222 -8.96 -4.85 13.26
N ASP A 223 -8.30 -4.04 14.06
CA ASP A 223 -7.89 -2.69 13.70
C ASP A 223 -6.83 -2.72 12.59
N ASP A 224 -5.90 -3.65 12.70
CA ASP A 224 -4.86 -4.01 11.77
C ASP A 224 -4.89 -5.54 11.59
N TYR A 225 -4.23 -6.13 10.61
CA TYR A 225 -4.33 -7.54 10.17
C TYR A 225 -5.59 -7.84 9.35
N PRO A 226 -5.80 -7.13 8.23
CA PRO A 226 -6.91 -7.41 7.32
C PRO A 226 -6.76 -8.76 6.63
N TRP A 227 -7.88 -9.44 6.42
CA TRP A 227 -7.92 -10.75 5.77
C TRP A 227 -8.24 -10.67 4.30
N HIS A 228 -8.76 -9.53 3.86
CA HIS A 228 -9.31 -9.37 2.53
C HIS A 228 -8.96 -8.00 1.96
N ALA A 229 -8.89 -7.97 0.63
CA ALA A 229 -8.87 -6.73 -0.12
C ALA A 229 -10.13 -6.59 -0.96
N GLY A 230 -10.68 -5.39 -0.95
CA GLY A 230 -11.82 -4.99 -1.75
C GLY A 230 -11.42 -4.01 -2.85
N LEU A 231 -12.37 -3.78 -3.73
CA LEU A 231 -12.29 -2.84 -4.84
C LEU A 231 -13.34 -1.74 -4.67
N ALA A 232 -12.95 -0.50 -4.88
CA ALA A 232 -13.87 0.62 -5.08
C ALA A 232 -13.54 1.35 -6.38
N THR A 233 -14.51 2.06 -6.96
CA THR A 233 -14.34 2.80 -8.20
C THR A 233 -14.76 4.24 -8.05
N SER A 234 -14.09 5.14 -8.80
CA SER A 234 -14.40 6.57 -8.87
C SER A 234 -14.13 7.13 -10.25
N ARG A 235 -14.85 8.21 -10.62
CA ARG A 235 -14.56 8.99 -11.83
C ARG A 235 -13.91 10.34 -11.53
N ASP A 236 -13.93 10.76 -10.26
CA ASP A 236 -13.53 12.10 -9.82
C ASP A 236 -12.50 12.11 -8.69
N LEU A 237 -12.04 10.92 -8.23
CA LEU A 237 -11.09 10.78 -7.12
C LEU A 237 -11.64 11.21 -5.75
N VAL A 238 -12.94 11.47 -5.65
CA VAL A 238 -13.60 11.93 -4.42
C VAL A 238 -14.74 11.00 -4.02
N ASN A 239 -15.59 10.68 -4.98
CA ASN A 239 -16.76 9.85 -4.74
C ASN A 239 -16.45 8.40 -5.13
N TRP A 240 -16.27 7.56 -4.11
CA TRP A 240 -15.91 6.16 -4.28
C TRP A 240 -17.10 5.24 -4.05
N LYS A 241 -17.28 4.28 -4.94
CA LYS A 241 -18.30 3.25 -4.83
C LYS A 241 -17.66 1.88 -4.66
N LYS A 242 -17.89 1.24 -3.52
CA LYS A 242 -17.43 -0.13 -3.27
C LYS A 242 -18.05 -1.11 -4.27
N TYR A 243 -17.24 -2.03 -4.77
CA TYR A 243 -17.71 -3.08 -5.67
C TYR A 243 -18.65 -4.04 -4.94
N GLN A 244 -19.77 -4.36 -5.57
CA GLN A 244 -20.82 -5.16 -4.91
C GLN A 244 -20.44 -6.62 -4.61
N HIS A 245 -19.40 -7.14 -5.29
CA HIS A 245 -18.91 -8.50 -5.11
C HIS A 245 -17.59 -8.57 -4.35
N ASN A 246 -17.30 -7.57 -3.54
CA ASN A 246 -16.17 -7.61 -2.60
C ASN A 246 -16.35 -8.73 -1.56
N PRO A 247 -15.25 -9.29 -1.04
CA PRO A 247 -13.85 -9.00 -1.36
C PRO A 247 -13.40 -9.62 -2.69
N VAL A 248 -12.35 -9.03 -3.31
CA VAL A 248 -11.81 -9.48 -4.61
C VAL A 248 -10.49 -10.23 -4.49
N PHE A 249 -9.83 -10.13 -3.35
CA PHE A 249 -8.62 -10.86 -3.01
C PHE A 249 -8.61 -11.19 -1.51
N SER A 250 -7.96 -12.27 -1.10
CA SER A 250 -7.96 -12.70 0.30
C SER A 250 -6.59 -13.27 0.67
N ARG A 251 -6.26 -13.29 1.96
CA ARG A 251 -5.08 -13.98 2.49
C ARG A 251 -5.07 -15.45 2.08
N GLY A 252 -3.93 -16.09 2.22
CA GLY A 252 -3.74 -17.51 1.97
C GLY A 252 -4.52 -18.39 2.94
N LYS A 253 -4.56 -19.66 2.61
CA LYS A 253 -5.14 -20.73 3.49
C LYS A 253 -4.15 -21.04 4.62
N GLU A 254 -4.65 -21.73 5.63
CA GLU A 254 -3.82 -22.25 6.71
C GLU A 254 -2.64 -23.08 6.16
N GLY A 255 -1.44 -22.77 6.64
CA GLY A 255 -0.17 -23.35 6.18
C GLY A 255 0.48 -22.64 5.00
N GLU A 256 -0.19 -21.69 4.36
CA GLU A 256 0.42 -20.86 3.32
C GLU A 256 1.19 -19.69 3.95
N TRP A 257 2.18 -19.17 3.23
CA TRP A 257 3.09 -18.13 3.71
C TRP A 257 2.39 -16.79 4.03
N ASP A 258 1.21 -16.54 3.46
CA ASP A 258 0.37 -15.35 3.64
C ASP A 258 -0.96 -15.65 4.35
N GLU A 259 -0.99 -16.68 5.20
CA GLU A 259 -2.19 -17.14 5.90
C GLU A 259 -2.72 -16.18 6.97
N GLY A 260 -1.89 -15.27 7.47
CA GLY A 260 -2.22 -14.39 8.59
C GLY A 260 -3.00 -13.15 8.19
N ALA A 261 -2.47 -12.38 7.26
CA ALA A 261 -3.05 -11.12 6.80
C ALA A 261 -2.48 -10.68 5.45
N ILE A 262 -3.11 -9.69 4.83
CA ILE A 262 -2.63 -9.04 3.59
C ILE A 262 -2.82 -7.54 3.69
N TRP A 263 -1.86 -6.76 3.14
CA TRP A 263 -1.92 -5.30 3.03
C TRP A 263 -1.41 -4.81 1.67
N PHE A 264 -1.66 -3.54 1.35
CA PHE A 264 -1.06 -2.81 0.22
C PHE A 264 -1.13 -3.58 -1.11
N THR A 265 -2.34 -3.83 -1.56
CA THR A 265 -2.60 -4.55 -2.82
C THR A 265 -2.43 -3.64 -4.04
N THR A 266 -1.19 -3.41 -4.45
CA THR A 266 -0.82 -2.56 -5.59
C THR A 266 -1.10 -3.28 -6.90
N VAL A 267 -1.89 -2.68 -7.78
CA VAL A 267 -2.28 -3.27 -9.07
C VAL A 267 -1.85 -2.39 -10.22
N GLU A 268 -1.19 -2.98 -11.22
CA GLU A 268 -0.81 -2.30 -12.45
C GLU A 268 -1.02 -3.20 -13.66
N LYS A 269 -1.44 -2.62 -14.81
CA LYS A 269 -1.56 -3.33 -16.07
C LYS A 269 -0.32 -3.14 -16.92
N ILE A 270 0.42 -4.22 -17.15
CA ILE A 270 1.67 -4.21 -17.90
C ILE A 270 1.59 -5.25 -19.02
N LYS A 271 1.84 -4.83 -20.26
CA LYS A 271 1.78 -5.72 -21.43
C LYS A 271 0.47 -6.53 -21.55
N GLY A 272 -0.65 -5.95 -21.10
CA GLY A 272 -1.99 -6.57 -21.20
C GLY A 272 -2.38 -7.48 -20.04
N ILE A 273 -1.49 -7.72 -19.10
CA ILE A 273 -1.72 -8.53 -17.89
C ILE A 273 -1.81 -7.59 -16.69
N TYR A 274 -2.77 -7.82 -15.79
CA TYR A 274 -2.81 -7.16 -14.49
C TYR A 274 -1.96 -7.93 -13.51
N TYR A 275 -1.01 -7.23 -12.90
CA TYR A 275 -0.19 -7.71 -11.79
C TYR A 275 -0.67 -7.08 -10.50
N LEU A 276 -0.73 -7.86 -9.45
CA LEU A 276 -1.04 -7.43 -8.10
C LEU A 276 0.11 -7.84 -7.21
N TRP A 277 0.81 -6.84 -6.64
CA TRP A 277 1.78 -7.07 -5.56
C TRP A 277 1.10 -6.74 -4.24
N TYR A 278 1.40 -7.53 -3.23
CA TYR A 278 0.77 -7.38 -1.93
C TYR A 278 1.73 -7.78 -0.81
N GLU A 279 1.57 -7.16 0.34
CA GLU A 279 2.16 -7.68 1.55
C GLU A 279 1.34 -8.87 2.03
N GLY A 280 2.00 -9.99 2.28
CA GLY A 280 1.43 -11.16 2.93
C GLY A 280 2.16 -11.44 4.23
N TYR A 281 1.43 -11.80 5.28
CA TYR A 281 1.96 -12.15 6.59
C TYR A 281 1.62 -13.58 6.94
N GLY A 282 2.63 -14.35 7.34
CA GLY A 282 2.42 -15.75 7.71
C GLY A 282 3.72 -16.47 8.08
N GLY A 283 3.68 -17.80 8.03
CA GLY A 283 4.82 -18.67 8.36
C GLY A 283 5.16 -18.74 9.86
N GLY A 284 4.26 -18.28 10.72
CA GLY A 284 4.39 -18.41 12.17
C GLY A 284 3.95 -19.77 12.69
N THR A 285 4.28 -20.08 13.93
CA THR A 285 4.04 -21.40 14.55
C THR A 285 2.81 -21.48 15.42
N SER A 286 2.27 -20.37 15.86
CA SER A 286 1.07 -20.34 16.71
C SER A 286 0.38 -18.97 16.62
N ARG A 287 -0.94 -18.99 16.75
CA ARG A 287 -1.76 -17.77 16.82
C ARG A 287 -1.80 -17.25 18.25
N THR A 288 -1.85 -15.92 18.39
CA THR A 288 -2.02 -15.25 19.68
C THR A 288 -3.33 -14.49 19.70
N GLU A 289 -4.13 -14.74 20.75
CA GLU A 289 -5.34 -13.97 21.00
C GLU A 289 -5.00 -12.64 21.72
N PRO A 290 -5.79 -11.57 21.56
CA PRO A 290 -7.09 -11.54 20.86
C PRO A 290 -7.00 -11.41 19.33
N TYR A 291 -5.82 -11.33 18.77
CA TYR A 291 -5.60 -10.99 17.36
C TYR A 291 -5.66 -12.19 16.41
N GLY A 292 -6.38 -13.22 16.67
CA GLY A 292 -6.61 -14.44 15.88
C GLY A 292 -5.88 -14.69 14.56
N SER A 293 -5.39 -13.66 13.92
CA SER A 293 -4.53 -13.69 12.73
C SER A 293 -3.05 -13.46 13.02
N TYR A 294 -2.69 -13.00 14.22
CA TYR A 294 -1.30 -12.78 14.59
C TYR A 294 -0.58 -14.11 14.84
N LEU A 295 0.45 -14.39 14.06
CA LEU A 295 1.22 -15.63 14.12
C LEU A 295 2.55 -15.38 14.81
N LYS A 296 2.83 -16.13 15.91
CA LYS A 296 4.12 -16.03 16.58
C LYS A 296 5.25 -16.42 15.63
N GLY A 297 6.20 -15.50 15.41
CA GLY A 297 7.32 -15.68 14.49
C GLY A 297 6.95 -15.55 13.02
N GLY A 298 5.75 -15.10 12.72
CA GLY A 298 5.34 -14.77 11.36
C GLY A 298 6.15 -13.62 10.77
N LYS A 299 6.20 -13.54 9.45
CA LYS A 299 6.93 -12.52 8.71
C LYS A 299 6.03 -11.92 7.64
N SER A 300 6.15 -10.61 7.48
CA SER A 300 5.62 -9.93 6.30
C SER A 300 6.60 -10.08 5.14
N GLN A 301 6.09 -10.47 3.98
CA GLN A 301 6.85 -10.56 2.73
C GLN A 301 5.97 -10.11 1.57
N ILE A 302 6.58 -9.74 0.44
CA ILE A 302 5.83 -9.30 -0.73
C ILE A 302 5.60 -10.49 -1.66
N GLY A 303 4.33 -10.75 -1.96
CA GLY A 303 3.90 -11.69 -2.98
C GLY A 303 3.35 -11.02 -4.22
N MET A 304 3.13 -11.84 -5.24
CA MET A 304 2.54 -11.43 -6.51
C MET A 304 1.40 -12.35 -6.91
N ALA A 305 0.39 -11.77 -7.55
CA ALA A 305 -0.63 -12.49 -8.29
C ALA A 305 -0.85 -11.80 -9.66
N SER A 306 -1.40 -12.52 -10.61
CA SER A 306 -1.72 -11.98 -11.92
C SER A 306 -3.16 -12.28 -12.33
N LEU A 307 -3.69 -11.47 -13.24
CA LEU A 307 -5.00 -11.63 -13.82
C LEU A 307 -4.94 -11.29 -15.32
N GLU A 308 -5.26 -12.27 -16.15
CA GLU A 308 -5.46 -12.06 -17.58
C GLU A 308 -6.91 -11.63 -17.81
N ALA A 309 -7.11 -10.36 -18.12
CA ALA A 309 -8.42 -9.82 -18.43
C ALA A 309 -8.30 -8.63 -19.39
N GLU A 310 -9.29 -8.47 -20.26
CA GLU A 310 -9.34 -7.30 -21.15
C GLU A 310 -9.46 -6.00 -20.36
N TYR A 311 -10.24 -6.02 -19.28
CA TYR A 311 -10.44 -4.90 -18.37
C TYR A 311 -10.40 -5.39 -16.92
N PHE A 312 -9.80 -4.59 -16.04
CA PHE A 312 -9.76 -4.86 -14.60
C PHE A 312 -11.18 -4.99 -14.04
N TYR A 313 -12.08 -4.16 -14.53
CA TYR A 313 -13.47 -4.14 -14.15
C TYR A 313 -14.38 -4.39 -15.35
N VAL A 314 -15.11 -5.49 -15.31
CA VAL A 314 -16.17 -5.76 -16.29
C VAL A 314 -17.42 -5.04 -15.87
N LYS A 315 -17.66 -3.88 -16.47
CA LYS A 315 -18.87 -3.04 -16.36
C LYS A 315 -19.14 -2.53 -14.95
N ALA A 316 -18.65 -1.30 -14.66
CA ALA A 316 -19.40 -0.44 -13.78
C ALA A 316 -20.85 -0.44 -14.30
N GLN A 317 -21.75 -1.01 -13.53
CA GLN A 317 -23.17 -0.96 -13.88
C GLN A 317 -23.59 0.49 -14.03
N ALA A 318 -24.15 0.78 -15.21
CA ALA A 318 -24.85 2.02 -15.47
C ALA A 318 -25.94 2.24 -14.42
#